data_dbe68f82ada33e84264cdcd5e2f5c238
#
_entry.id   dbe68f82ada33e84264cdcd5e2f5c238
#
_cell.length_a   1.000
_cell.length_b   1.000
_cell.length_c   1.000
_cell.angle_alpha   90.00
_cell.angle_beta   90.00
_cell.angle_gamma   90.00
#
_symmetry.space_group_name_H-M   'P 1'
#
loop_
_entity.id
_entity.type
_entity.pdbx_description
1 polymer ?
#
loop_
_entity_poly.entity_id
_entity_poly.type
_entity_poly.pdbx_seq_one_letter_code
_entity_poly.pdbx_strand_id
1 'polypeptide(L)'
;MERVTQPFNTKGVQIPGYLIERFGYQPGTDVVIEVDTKGIHIIPALLDEDAIERRAMAYTLRNIGDAVGVEVTNQTNSWLVAVYGAEELSEPIGYLVYSTSGELLEDESTSPEAMWEKAATLATAL
;
A
#
# COMPACT_ATOMS: atom_id res chain seq x y z
N MET A 1 12.21 22.77 2.41
CA MET A 1 12.98 21.75 1.68
C MET A 1 14.40 21.69 2.21
N GLU A 2 14.90 20.51 2.45
CA GLU A 2 16.28 20.34 2.83
C GLU A 2 17.10 19.85 1.64
N ARG A 3 18.37 20.26 1.62
CA ARG A 3 19.26 19.95 0.52
C ARG A 3 20.61 19.53 1.07
N VAL A 4 21.09 18.37 0.64
CA VAL A 4 22.41 17.86 1.03
C VAL A 4 23.22 17.62 -0.23
N THR A 5 24.44 18.13 -0.25
CA THR A 5 25.33 17.93 -1.37
C THR A 5 26.45 16.97 -0.97
N GLN A 6 26.66 15.94 -1.76
CA GLN A 6 27.74 14.98 -1.52
C GLN A 6 28.23 14.40 -2.84
N PRO A 7 29.49 13.92 -2.90
CA PRO A 7 30.00 13.32 -4.12
C PRO A 7 29.34 11.96 -4.39
N PHE A 8 29.06 11.69 -5.64
CA PHE A 8 28.69 10.37 -6.10
C PHE A 8 29.96 9.57 -6.40
N ASN A 9 30.12 8.43 -5.79
CA ASN A 9 31.30 7.57 -5.96
C ASN A 9 30.87 6.11 -6.13
N THR A 10 31.84 5.19 -6.19
CA THR A 10 31.58 3.77 -6.42
C THR A 10 30.73 3.12 -5.32
N LYS A 11 30.66 3.74 -4.15
CA LYS A 11 29.79 3.28 -3.05
C LYS A 11 28.40 3.90 -3.12
N GLY A 12 28.16 4.78 -4.10
CA GLY A 12 26.91 5.48 -4.26
C GLY A 12 26.83 6.75 -3.42
N VAL A 13 25.62 7.08 -2.99
CA VAL A 13 25.38 8.22 -2.10
C VAL A 13 24.80 7.72 -0.78
N GLN A 14 25.02 8.49 0.27
CA GLN A 14 24.53 8.16 1.60
C GLN A 14 23.50 9.19 2.04
N ILE A 15 22.34 8.72 2.51
CA ILE A 15 21.31 9.61 3.04
C ILE A 15 21.57 9.78 4.53
N PRO A 16 21.77 11.03 5.01
CA PRO A 16 21.97 11.26 6.44
C PRO A 16 20.81 10.74 7.27
N GLY A 17 21.13 10.04 8.37
CA GLY A 17 20.13 9.42 9.22
C GLY A 17 19.09 10.38 9.77
N TYR A 18 19.50 11.63 10.09
CA TYR A 18 18.56 12.62 10.64
C TYR A 18 17.44 12.99 9.66
N LEU A 19 17.68 12.88 8.35
CA LEU A 19 16.65 13.14 7.34
C LEU A 19 15.63 11.99 7.29
N ILE A 20 16.12 10.76 7.43
CA ILE A 20 15.28 9.58 7.37
C ILE A 20 14.42 9.46 8.64
N GLU A 21 14.98 9.78 9.79
CA GLU A 21 14.27 9.72 11.07
C GLU A 21 13.03 10.61 11.11
N ARG A 22 13.03 11.71 10.36
CA ARG A 22 11.86 12.60 10.26
C ARG A 22 10.63 11.91 9.66
N PHE A 23 10.84 10.85 8.89
CA PHE A 23 9.76 10.11 8.26
C PHE A 23 9.39 8.86 9.06
N GLY A 24 9.90 8.75 10.29
CA GLY A 24 9.56 7.65 11.16
C GLY A 24 10.40 6.39 10.99
N TYR A 25 11.44 6.44 10.16
CA TYR A 25 12.35 5.32 10.01
C TYR A 25 13.29 5.24 11.20
N GLN A 26 13.48 4.05 11.71
CA GLN A 26 14.39 3.82 12.84
C GLN A 26 15.65 3.09 12.39
N PRO A 27 16.80 3.33 13.06
CA PRO A 27 18.02 2.60 12.77
C PRO A 27 17.79 1.08 12.86
N GLY A 28 18.34 0.34 11.90
CA GLY A 28 18.18 -1.10 11.83
C GLY A 28 16.96 -1.57 11.03
N THR A 29 16.10 -0.66 10.61
CA THR A 29 14.98 -1.00 9.74
C THR A 29 15.48 -1.13 8.29
N ASP A 30 15.07 -2.19 7.62
CA ASP A 30 15.37 -2.34 6.21
C ASP A 30 14.53 -1.39 5.38
N VAL A 31 15.10 -0.91 4.29
CA VAL A 31 14.41 -0.04 3.34
C VAL A 31 14.46 -0.64 1.94
N VAL A 32 13.46 -0.30 1.14
CA VAL A 32 13.41 -0.66 -0.27
C VAL A 32 13.71 0.60 -1.08
N ILE A 33 14.63 0.49 -2.01
CA ILE A 33 14.97 1.59 -2.91
C ILE A 33 14.35 1.29 -4.27
N GLU A 34 13.44 2.15 -4.71
CA GLU A 34 12.81 2.03 -6.02
C GLU A 34 13.34 3.12 -6.94
N VAL A 35 13.64 2.76 -8.18
CA VAL A 35 14.13 3.69 -9.20
C VAL A 35 13.18 3.65 -10.39
N ASP A 36 12.65 4.80 -10.77
CA ASP A 36 11.82 4.94 -11.94
C ASP A 36 12.22 6.18 -12.74
N THR A 37 11.45 6.53 -13.76
CA THR A 37 11.75 7.70 -14.60
C THR A 37 11.58 9.03 -13.87
N LYS A 38 10.89 9.02 -12.74
CA LYS A 38 10.65 10.22 -11.92
C LYS A 38 11.72 10.42 -10.85
N GLY A 39 12.49 9.39 -10.52
CA GLY A 39 13.53 9.51 -9.53
C GLY A 39 13.74 8.25 -8.70
N ILE A 40 14.30 8.47 -7.52
CA ILE A 40 14.62 7.42 -6.57
C ILE A 40 13.72 7.60 -5.35
N HIS A 41 13.07 6.50 -4.95
CA HIS A 41 12.17 6.49 -3.80
C HIS A 41 12.66 5.50 -2.76
N ILE A 42 12.66 5.91 -1.52
CA ILE A 42 13.06 5.05 -0.40
C ILE A 42 11.83 4.83 0.46
N ILE A 43 11.47 3.56 0.65
CA ILE A 43 10.28 3.18 1.43
C ILE A 43 10.66 2.15 2.49
N PRO A 44 9.90 2.04 3.59
CA PRO A 44 10.15 0.98 4.57
C PRO A 44 9.94 -0.40 3.93
N ALA A 45 10.81 -1.36 4.25
CA ALA A 45 10.68 -2.71 3.74
C ALA A 45 9.47 -3.44 4.35
N LEU A 46 9.15 -3.10 5.60
CA LEU A 46 8.00 -3.67 6.30
C LEU A 46 7.08 -2.53 6.72
N LEU A 47 5.82 -2.64 6.35
CA LEU A 47 4.80 -1.69 6.74
C LEU A 47 3.94 -2.29 7.85
N ASP A 48 3.41 -1.43 8.71
CA ASP A 48 2.45 -1.85 9.73
C ASP A 48 1.04 -1.91 9.16
N GLU A 49 0.11 -2.42 9.97
CA GLU A 49 -1.28 -2.56 9.58
C GLU A 49 -1.91 -1.23 9.15
N ASP A 50 -1.63 -0.16 9.88
CA ASP A 50 -2.19 1.17 9.58
C ASP A 50 -1.71 1.69 8.22
N ALA A 51 -0.45 1.47 7.89
CA ALA A 51 0.11 1.88 6.61
C ALA A 51 -0.53 1.11 5.45
N ILE A 52 -0.74 -0.19 5.63
CA ILE A 52 -1.42 -1.02 4.63
C ILE A 52 -2.88 -0.57 4.47
N GLU A 53 -3.57 -0.29 5.56
CA GLU A 53 -4.94 0.21 5.52
C GLU A 53 -5.04 1.50 4.71
N ARG A 54 -4.12 2.45 4.95
CA ARG A 54 -4.09 3.71 4.20
C ARG A 54 -3.85 3.49 2.70
N ARG A 55 -2.95 2.59 2.35
CA ARG A 55 -2.68 2.24 0.95
C ARG A 55 -3.90 1.62 0.29
N ALA A 56 -4.55 0.71 0.98
CA ALA A 56 -5.75 0.05 0.48
C ALA A 56 -6.91 1.03 0.32
N MET A 57 -7.10 1.93 1.28
CA MET A 57 -8.14 2.96 1.17
C MET A 57 -7.88 3.89 0.00
N ALA A 58 -6.62 4.33 -0.19
CA ALA A 58 -6.27 5.19 -1.32
C ALA A 58 -6.53 4.49 -2.66
N TYR A 59 -6.20 3.22 -2.75
CA TYR A 59 -6.44 2.42 -3.95
C TYR A 59 -7.94 2.28 -4.24
N THR A 60 -8.73 1.93 -3.22
CA THR A 60 -10.17 1.72 -3.40
C THR A 60 -10.90 3.03 -3.72
N LEU A 61 -10.51 4.13 -3.11
CA LEU A 61 -11.09 5.44 -3.42
C LEU A 61 -10.81 5.84 -4.87
N ARG A 62 -9.63 5.51 -5.37
CA ARG A 62 -9.24 5.84 -6.75
C ARG A 62 -9.92 4.95 -7.78
N ASN A 63 -10.07 3.66 -7.50
CA ASN A 63 -10.49 2.67 -8.47
C ASN A 63 -11.92 2.20 -8.32
N ILE A 64 -12.48 2.27 -7.13
CA ILE A 64 -13.83 1.78 -6.82
C ILE A 64 -14.79 2.94 -6.55
N GLY A 65 -14.34 3.94 -5.81
CA GLY A 65 -15.14 5.09 -5.44
C GLY A 65 -15.15 5.32 -3.94
N ASP A 66 -15.91 6.31 -3.50
CA ASP A 66 -16.04 6.63 -2.08
C ASP A 66 -16.98 5.62 -1.37
N ALA A 67 -17.03 5.73 -0.08
CA ALA A 67 -17.92 4.93 0.78
C ALA A 67 -17.63 3.42 0.76
N VAL A 68 -16.35 3.04 0.70
CA VAL A 68 -15.93 1.66 0.91
C VAL A 68 -15.20 1.54 2.25
N GLY A 69 -15.23 0.34 2.81
CA GLY A 69 -14.47 0.00 4.00
C GLY A 69 -13.43 -1.06 3.70
N VAL A 70 -12.36 -1.11 4.48
CA VAL A 70 -11.35 -2.14 4.33
C VAL A 70 -11.02 -2.75 5.69
N GLU A 71 -10.68 -4.03 5.68
CA GLU A 71 -10.24 -4.75 6.88
C GLU A 71 -8.95 -5.49 6.56
N VAL A 72 -7.90 -5.18 7.30
CA VAL A 72 -6.55 -5.70 7.05
C VAL A 72 -6.27 -6.90 7.94
N THR A 73 -5.75 -7.96 7.34
CA THR A 73 -5.31 -9.15 8.05
C THR A 73 -3.86 -9.44 7.69
N ASN A 74 -3.01 -9.59 8.69
CA ASN A 74 -1.63 -9.97 8.49
C ASN A 74 -1.53 -11.47 8.20
N GLN A 75 -0.83 -11.81 7.12
CA GLN A 75 -0.50 -13.18 6.78
C GLN A 75 1.01 -13.39 6.89
N THR A 76 1.49 -14.61 6.74
CA THR A 76 2.91 -14.94 6.96
C THR A 76 3.86 -14.10 6.10
N ASN A 77 3.56 -13.95 4.80
CA ASN A 77 4.43 -13.24 3.86
C ASN A 77 3.71 -12.15 3.09
N SER A 78 2.53 -11.73 3.56
CA SER A 78 1.74 -10.74 2.85
C SER A 78 0.68 -10.14 3.77
N TRP A 79 -0.03 -9.14 3.24
CA TRP A 79 -1.19 -8.55 3.90
C TRP A 79 -2.41 -8.81 3.04
N LEU A 80 -3.45 -9.35 3.64
CA LEU A 80 -4.74 -9.55 2.97
C LEU A 80 -5.69 -8.45 3.41
N VAL A 81 -6.29 -7.75 2.45
CA VAL A 81 -7.24 -6.67 2.73
C VAL A 81 -8.59 -7.04 2.13
N ALA A 82 -9.59 -7.21 2.98
CA ALA A 82 -10.95 -7.37 2.54
C ALA A 82 -11.54 -6.00 2.23
N VAL A 83 -12.18 -5.86 1.08
CA VAL A 83 -12.81 -4.61 0.63
C VAL A 83 -14.32 -4.76 0.69
N TYR A 84 -14.99 -3.84 1.38
CA TYR A 84 -16.43 -3.83 1.54
C TYR A 84 -17.03 -2.66 0.79
N GLY A 85 -18.22 -2.87 0.21
CA GLY A 85 -18.91 -1.82 -0.51
C GLY A 85 -19.53 -0.77 0.39
N ALA A 86 -20.16 0.23 -0.24
CA ALA A 86 -20.74 1.38 0.44
C ALA A 86 -21.91 1.02 1.37
N GLU A 87 -22.61 -0.06 1.09
CA GLU A 87 -23.70 -0.50 1.93
C GLU A 87 -23.19 -1.44 3.01
N GLU A 88 -23.91 -1.55 4.12
CA GLU A 88 -23.52 -2.45 5.21
C GLU A 88 -23.69 -3.90 4.78
N LEU A 89 -22.79 -4.36 3.95
CA LEU A 89 -22.77 -5.73 3.49
C LEU A 89 -21.90 -6.56 4.42
N SER A 90 -22.37 -7.73 4.78
CA SER A 90 -21.62 -8.67 5.60
C SER A 90 -20.56 -9.42 4.80
N GLU A 91 -20.53 -9.22 3.50
CA GLU A 91 -19.66 -9.94 2.57
C GLU A 91 -18.77 -8.95 1.81
N PRO A 92 -17.46 -9.21 1.73
CA PRO A 92 -16.57 -8.33 0.98
C PRO A 92 -16.85 -8.43 -0.53
N ILE A 93 -16.62 -7.33 -1.23
CA ILE A 93 -16.71 -7.29 -2.70
C ILE A 93 -15.45 -7.78 -3.38
N GLY A 94 -14.36 -7.88 -2.65
CA GLY A 94 -13.09 -8.39 -3.15
C GLY A 94 -12.00 -8.30 -2.12
N TYR A 95 -10.81 -8.72 -2.54
CA TYR A 95 -9.64 -8.75 -1.68
C TYR A 95 -8.45 -8.14 -2.41
N LEU A 96 -7.65 -7.40 -1.67
CA LEU A 96 -6.36 -6.90 -2.13
C LEU A 96 -5.27 -7.63 -1.36
N VAL A 97 -4.19 -7.98 -2.06
CA VAL A 97 -3.03 -8.62 -1.43
C VAL A 97 -1.84 -7.70 -1.62
N TYR A 98 -1.20 -7.36 -0.50
CA TYR A 98 -0.01 -6.52 -0.49
C TYR A 98 1.19 -7.33 -0.01
N SER A 99 2.35 -7.09 -0.61
CA SER A 99 3.60 -7.63 -0.10
C SER A 99 3.95 -6.99 1.24
N THR A 100 4.93 -7.53 1.93
CA THR A 100 5.40 -6.96 3.21
C THR A 100 5.98 -5.55 3.03
N SER A 101 6.44 -5.21 1.83
CA SER A 101 6.93 -3.86 1.51
C SER A 101 5.84 -2.92 1.02
N GLY A 102 4.59 -3.39 0.94
CA GLY A 102 3.46 -2.55 0.58
C GLY A 102 3.14 -2.48 -0.90
N GLU A 103 3.68 -3.38 -1.72
CA GLU A 103 3.34 -3.45 -3.13
C GLU A 103 2.05 -4.24 -3.32
N LEU A 104 1.15 -3.69 -4.13
CA LEU A 104 -0.06 -4.41 -4.50
C LEU A 104 0.28 -5.55 -5.46
N LEU A 105 -0.09 -6.76 -5.06
CA LEU A 105 0.10 -7.96 -5.89
C LEU A 105 -1.15 -8.16 -6.73
N GLU A 106 -1.18 -7.52 -7.90
CA GLU A 106 -2.38 -7.50 -8.75
C GLU A 106 -2.85 -8.89 -9.17
N ASP A 107 -1.93 -9.81 -9.44
CA ASP A 107 -2.27 -11.18 -9.84
C ASP A 107 -2.97 -11.98 -8.74
N GLU A 108 -2.77 -11.59 -7.49
CA GLU A 108 -3.38 -12.24 -6.34
C GLU A 108 -4.57 -11.46 -5.78
N SER A 109 -4.84 -10.29 -6.35
CA SER A 109 -5.90 -9.40 -5.90
C SER A 109 -7.11 -9.46 -6.81
N THR A 110 -8.28 -9.13 -6.27
CA THR A 110 -9.49 -8.96 -7.07
C THR A 110 -9.37 -7.68 -7.90
N SER A 111 -9.68 -7.75 -9.19
CA SER A 111 -9.63 -6.58 -10.06
C SER A 111 -10.73 -5.58 -9.70
N PRO A 112 -10.55 -4.27 -10.02
CA PRO A 112 -11.61 -3.29 -9.81
C PRO A 112 -12.92 -3.64 -10.53
N GLU A 113 -12.82 -4.18 -11.74
CA GLU A 113 -13.99 -4.59 -12.52
C GLU A 113 -14.78 -5.71 -11.81
N ALA A 114 -14.08 -6.69 -11.25
CA ALA A 114 -14.71 -7.78 -10.51
C ALA A 114 -15.35 -7.26 -9.23
N MET A 115 -14.73 -6.29 -8.56
CA MET A 115 -15.32 -5.66 -7.37
C MET A 115 -16.57 -4.88 -7.73
N TRP A 116 -16.57 -4.16 -8.84
CA TRP A 116 -17.76 -3.46 -9.34
C TRP A 116 -18.91 -4.41 -9.61
N GLU A 117 -18.65 -5.53 -10.27
CA GLU A 117 -19.65 -6.54 -10.56
C GLU A 117 -20.21 -7.17 -9.30
N LYS A 118 -19.36 -7.47 -8.34
CA LYS A 118 -19.77 -8.06 -7.06
C LYS A 118 -20.63 -7.07 -6.27
N ALA A 119 -20.25 -5.81 -6.22
CA ALA A 119 -21.00 -4.76 -5.53
C ALA A 119 -22.39 -4.60 -6.15
N ALA A 120 -22.48 -4.60 -7.47
CA ALA A 120 -23.77 -4.51 -8.17
C ALA A 120 -24.65 -5.73 -7.88
N THR A 121 -24.06 -6.92 -7.85
CA THR A 121 -24.79 -8.16 -7.53
C THR A 121 -25.35 -8.14 -6.11
N LEU A 122 -24.53 -7.71 -5.13
CA LEU A 122 -24.95 -7.63 -3.74
C LEU A 122 -26.03 -6.58 -3.54
N ALA A 123 -25.89 -5.42 -4.19
CA ALA A 123 -26.90 -4.37 -4.12
C ALA A 123 -28.25 -4.82 -4.70
N THR A 124 -28.23 -5.62 -5.77
CA THR A 124 -29.43 -6.15 -6.41
C THR A 124 -30.12 -7.22 -5.56
N ALA A 125 -29.34 -7.95 -4.76
CA ALA A 125 -29.86 -9.01 -3.90
C ALA A 125 -30.57 -8.50 -2.64
N LEU A 126 -30.44 -7.22 -2.35
CA LEU A 126 -31.11 -6.57 -1.23
C LEU A 126 -32.51 -6.08 -1.68
#